data_fbcb5e37485db2610ca85a9a11912a43
#
_entry.id   fbcb5e37485db2610ca85a9a11912a43
#
_cell.length_a   1.000
_cell.length_b   1.000
_cell.length_c   1.000
_cell.angle_alpha   90.00
_cell.angle_beta   90.00
_cell.angle_gamma   90.00
#
_symmetry.space_group_name_H-M   'P 1'
#
loop_
_entity.id
_entity.type
_entity.pdbx_description
1 polymer ?
#
loop_
_entity_poly.entity_id
_entity_poly.type
_entity_poly.pdbx_seq_one_letter_code
_entity_poly.pdbx_strand_id
1 'polypeptide(L)'
;METKSNDTEIVKVQVFSNYKVILMNIDGITQEESMVFPNGEANCMNWILGHLLYIRNAFLETLGETSVWDDEKFSCYNRGAIPLDRIDELVTFEELKSYLQQSQDKLEAKLITIESFNPETINDIAIFCLHELYHSGQLGYLRRVLGKPGAIK
;
A
#
# COMPACT_ATOMS: atom_id res chain seq x y z
N MET A 1 -36.94 -5.97 -4.77
CA MET A 1 -35.93 -5.36 -3.87
C MET A 1 -34.60 -6.03 -4.16
N GLU A 2 -33.83 -5.45 -5.06
CA GLU A 2 -32.48 -5.97 -5.34
C GLU A 2 -31.64 -5.80 -4.08
N THR A 3 -31.19 -6.90 -3.51
CA THR A 3 -30.18 -6.87 -2.45
C THR A 3 -28.90 -6.29 -3.06
N LYS A 4 -28.55 -5.04 -2.70
CA LYS A 4 -27.21 -4.51 -2.97
C LYS A 4 -26.22 -5.59 -2.58
N SER A 5 -25.31 -5.93 -3.50
CA SER A 5 -24.27 -6.92 -3.23
C SER A 5 -23.50 -6.47 -2.00
N ASN A 6 -23.49 -7.29 -0.96
CA ASN A 6 -22.75 -7.02 0.29
C ASN A 6 -21.23 -6.91 0.04
N ASP A 7 -20.80 -7.40 -1.12
CA ASP A 7 -19.38 -7.49 -1.52
C ASP A 7 -18.74 -6.11 -1.68
N THR A 8 -19.47 -5.15 -2.25
CA THR A 8 -18.97 -3.77 -2.43
C THR A 8 -18.72 -3.08 -1.10
N GLU A 9 -19.58 -3.27 -0.12
CA GLU A 9 -19.39 -2.71 1.23
C GLU A 9 -18.23 -3.38 1.95
N ILE A 10 -18.06 -4.70 1.80
CA ILE A 10 -16.92 -5.43 2.35
C ILE A 10 -15.61 -4.89 1.77
N VAL A 11 -15.54 -4.70 0.45
CA VAL A 11 -14.36 -4.13 -0.23
C VAL A 11 -14.04 -2.73 0.31
N LYS A 12 -15.02 -1.85 0.45
CA LYS A 12 -14.83 -0.49 0.99
C LYS A 12 -14.25 -0.54 2.41
N VAL A 13 -14.82 -1.38 3.27
CA VAL A 13 -14.34 -1.56 4.64
C VAL A 13 -12.89 -2.09 4.64
N GLN A 14 -12.57 -3.05 3.79
CA GLN A 14 -11.24 -3.64 3.69
C GLN A 14 -10.20 -2.60 3.24
N VAL A 15 -10.47 -1.87 2.16
CA VAL A 15 -9.57 -0.84 1.63
C VAL A 15 -9.32 0.25 2.67
N PHE A 16 -10.37 0.74 3.31
CA PHE A 16 -10.25 1.76 4.35
C PHE A 16 -9.46 1.26 5.57
N SER A 17 -9.73 0.03 6.01
CA SER A 17 -9.06 -0.56 7.18
C SER A 17 -7.58 -0.82 6.90
N ASN A 18 -7.22 -1.34 5.72
CA ASN A 18 -5.84 -1.56 5.32
C ASN A 18 -5.05 -0.24 5.31
N TYR A 19 -5.61 0.81 4.71
CA TYR A 19 -5.00 2.13 4.69
C TYR A 19 -4.74 2.66 6.10
N LYS A 20 -5.74 2.58 6.96
CA LYS A 20 -5.63 3.00 8.36
C LYS A 20 -4.51 2.27 9.11
N VAL A 21 -4.41 0.95 8.91
CA VAL A 21 -3.34 0.14 9.53
C VAL A 21 -1.96 0.51 8.99
N ILE A 22 -1.84 0.78 7.69
CA ILE A 22 -0.60 1.27 7.10
C ILE A 22 -0.19 2.59 7.75
N LEU A 23 -1.10 3.58 7.82
CA LEU A 23 -0.83 4.88 8.44
C LEU A 23 -0.37 4.74 9.90
N MET A 24 -1.02 3.89 10.69
CA MET A 24 -0.64 3.65 12.09
C MET A 24 0.79 3.09 12.20
N ASN A 25 1.18 2.20 11.30
CA ASN A 25 2.50 1.58 11.32
C ASN A 25 3.62 2.52 10.89
N ILE A 26 3.34 3.49 10.01
CA ILE A 26 4.34 4.45 9.51
C ILE A 26 4.36 5.77 10.29
N ASP A 27 3.42 5.97 11.22
CA ASP A 27 3.35 7.18 12.02
C ASP A 27 4.60 7.38 12.87
N GLY A 28 5.15 8.60 12.83
CA GLY A 28 6.36 8.98 13.57
C GLY A 28 7.65 8.28 13.11
N ILE A 29 7.67 7.69 11.91
CA ILE A 29 8.89 7.15 11.28
C ILE A 29 9.61 8.27 10.52
N THR A 30 10.89 8.46 10.81
CA THR A 30 11.73 9.43 10.10
C THR A 30 12.26 8.88 8.77
N GLN A 31 12.84 9.77 7.94
CA GLN A 31 13.50 9.35 6.69
C GLN A 31 14.61 8.32 6.98
N GLU A 32 15.45 8.59 7.95
CA GLU A 32 16.58 7.73 8.32
C GLU A 32 16.10 6.37 8.82
N GLU A 33 15.07 6.36 9.68
CA GLU A 33 14.45 5.13 10.17
C GLU A 33 13.81 4.32 9.04
N SER A 34 13.19 4.96 8.07
CA SER A 34 12.58 4.29 6.93
C SER A 34 13.57 3.57 6.03
N MET A 35 14.85 4.00 6.07
CA MET A 35 15.95 3.45 5.27
C MET A 35 16.79 2.39 6.01
N VAL A 36 16.37 1.95 7.20
CA VAL A 36 17.04 0.87 7.91
C VAL A 36 16.71 -0.47 7.26
N PHE A 37 17.75 -1.16 6.80
CA PHE A 37 17.66 -2.52 6.24
C PHE A 37 17.98 -3.53 7.36
N PRO A 38 16.99 -4.26 7.88
CA PRO A 38 17.23 -5.24 8.93
C PRO A 38 18.25 -6.30 8.47
N ASN A 39 19.22 -6.60 9.32
CA ASN A 39 20.35 -7.52 9.03
C ASN A 39 21.15 -7.15 7.77
N GLY A 40 21.01 -5.93 7.24
CA GLY A 40 21.69 -5.47 6.03
C GLY A 40 21.18 -6.05 4.71
N GLU A 41 20.10 -6.85 4.73
CA GLU A 41 19.59 -7.55 3.55
C GLU A 41 18.07 -7.44 3.38
N ALA A 42 17.33 -7.41 4.49
CA ALA A 42 15.87 -7.37 4.43
C ALA A 42 15.36 -5.99 3.97
N ASN A 43 14.21 -5.97 3.30
CA ASN A 43 13.62 -4.74 2.79
C ASN A 43 13.36 -3.71 3.90
N CYS A 44 13.70 -2.45 3.64
CA CYS A 44 13.42 -1.32 4.53
C CYS A 44 11.96 -0.83 4.40
N MET A 45 11.50 -0.03 5.37
CA MET A 45 10.13 0.52 5.34
C MET A 45 9.85 1.38 4.11
N ASN A 46 10.84 2.17 3.66
CA ASN A 46 10.72 2.99 2.46
C ASN A 46 10.35 2.12 1.27
N TRP A 47 11.11 1.05 1.02
CA TRP A 47 10.83 0.17 -0.10
C TRP A 47 9.49 -0.55 0.04
N ILE A 48 9.13 -1.02 1.22
CA ILE A 48 7.83 -1.68 1.44
C ILE A 48 6.67 -0.73 1.15
N LEU A 49 6.76 0.53 1.59
CA LEU A 49 5.72 1.52 1.33
C LEU A 49 5.62 1.84 -0.17
N GLY A 50 6.76 1.98 -0.85
CA GLY A 50 6.77 2.18 -2.31
C GLY A 50 6.22 0.96 -3.07
N HIS A 51 6.52 -0.25 -2.61
CA HIS A 51 5.97 -1.47 -3.19
C HIS A 51 4.46 -1.59 -2.96
N LEU A 52 3.94 -1.15 -1.82
CA LEU A 52 2.50 -1.01 -1.60
C LEU A 52 1.85 -0.06 -2.61
N LEU A 53 2.51 1.05 -2.94
CA LEU A 53 2.03 1.99 -3.95
C LEU A 53 2.02 1.39 -5.36
N TYR A 54 3.02 0.59 -5.71
CA TYR A 54 3.02 -0.18 -6.96
C TYR A 54 1.78 -1.08 -7.06
N ILE A 55 1.42 -1.77 -5.99
CA ILE A 55 0.21 -2.60 -5.94
C ILE A 55 -1.07 -1.76 -5.99
N ARG A 56 -1.10 -0.61 -5.31
CA ARG A 56 -2.24 0.31 -5.34
C ARG A 56 -2.49 0.90 -6.73
N ASN A 57 -1.44 1.15 -7.49
CA ASN A 57 -1.56 1.57 -8.88
C ASN A 57 -2.23 0.49 -9.73
N ALA A 58 -1.82 -0.78 -9.60
CA ALA A 58 -2.48 -1.90 -10.28
C ALA A 58 -3.96 -2.02 -9.85
N PHE A 59 -4.27 -1.77 -8.59
CA PHE A 59 -5.65 -1.74 -8.10
C PHE A 59 -6.46 -0.61 -8.74
N LEU A 60 -5.91 0.61 -8.80
CA LEU A 60 -6.57 1.74 -9.46
C LEU A 60 -6.84 1.44 -10.93
N GLU A 61 -5.87 0.89 -11.65
CA GLU A 61 -6.01 0.50 -13.06
C GLU A 61 -7.10 -0.57 -13.26
N THR A 62 -7.18 -1.56 -12.38
CA THR A 62 -8.27 -2.56 -12.39
C THR A 62 -9.65 -1.92 -12.26
N LEU A 63 -9.75 -0.80 -11.54
CA LEU A 63 -10.98 -0.01 -11.41
C LEU A 63 -11.18 1.01 -12.53
N GLY A 64 -10.28 1.07 -13.53
CA GLY A 64 -10.34 2.02 -14.63
C GLY A 64 -9.85 3.43 -14.29
N GLU A 65 -9.08 3.57 -13.21
CA GLU A 65 -8.46 4.82 -12.79
C GLU A 65 -6.99 4.89 -13.22
N THR A 66 -6.44 6.09 -13.25
CA THR A 66 -5.01 6.31 -13.54
C THR A 66 -4.15 6.11 -12.29
N SER A 67 -2.96 5.58 -12.47
CA SER A 67 -1.90 5.49 -11.45
C SER A 67 -1.61 6.85 -10.80
N VAL A 68 -1.08 6.84 -9.59
CA VAL A 68 -0.64 8.07 -8.90
C VAL A 68 0.77 8.50 -9.27
N TRP A 69 1.54 7.61 -9.90
CA TRP A 69 2.90 7.88 -10.38
C TRP A 69 3.19 7.18 -11.71
N ASP A 70 4.34 7.48 -12.31
CA ASP A 70 4.86 6.80 -13.48
C ASP A 70 5.57 5.51 -13.06
N ASP A 71 5.02 4.35 -13.41
CA ASP A 71 5.55 3.04 -13.02
C ASP A 71 6.95 2.75 -13.59
N GLU A 72 7.32 3.33 -14.72
CA GLU A 72 8.67 3.19 -15.26
C GLU A 72 9.68 3.95 -14.39
N LYS A 73 9.37 5.19 -14.04
CA LYS A 73 10.20 6.02 -13.15
C LYS A 73 10.39 5.40 -11.77
N PHE A 74 9.37 4.76 -11.24
CA PHE A 74 9.37 4.15 -9.91
C PHE A 74 9.59 2.63 -9.92
N SER A 75 10.17 2.09 -10.99
CA SER A 75 10.41 0.65 -11.15
C SER A 75 11.32 0.01 -10.08
N CYS A 76 12.04 0.82 -9.30
CA CYS A 76 12.79 0.35 -8.13
C CYS A 76 11.90 -0.27 -7.03
N TYR A 77 10.59 0.00 -7.05
CA TYR A 77 9.60 -0.55 -6.12
C TYR A 77 8.82 -1.74 -6.68
N ASN A 78 9.10 -2.17 -7.92
CA ASN A 78 8.42 -3.28 -8.54
C ASN A 78 8.72 -4.61 -7.86
N ARG A 79 7.83 -5.57 -8.06
CA ARG A 79 8.04 -6.93 -7.59
C ARG A 79 9.34 -7.50 -8.13
N GLY A 80 10.17 -8.05 -7.24
CA GLY A 80 11.48 -8.62 -7.59
C GLY A 80 12.63 -7.62 -7.66
N ALA A 81 12.38 -6.32 -7.49
CA ALA A 81 13.44 -5.34 -7.36
C ALA A 81 14.20 -5.55 -6.04
N ILE A 82 15.52 -5.37 -6.07
CA ILE A 82 16.39 -5.43 -4.90
C ILE A 82 16.72 -3.99 -4.50
N PRO A 83 16.14 -3.47 -3.39
CA PRO A 83 16.28 -2.06 -3.06
C PRO A 83 17.73 -1.63 -2.77
N LEU A 84 18.57 -2.51 -2.26
CA LEU A 84 19.98 -2.21 -2.00
C LEU A 84 20.79 -1.94 -3.29
N ASP A 85 20.41 -2.57 -4.40
CA ASP A 85 21.06 -2.34 -5.70
C ASP A 85 20.63 -1.03 -6.36
N ARG A 86 19.54 -0.43 -5.87
CA ARG A 86 18.88 0.75 -6.44
C ARG A 86 18.57 1.82 -5.39
N ILE A 87 19.36 1.88 -4.34
CA ILE A 87 19.13 2.75 -3.18
C ILE A 87 19.01 4.23 -3.55
N ASP A 88 19.79 4.68 -4.53
CA ASP A 88 19.79 6.07 -5.02
C ASP A 88 18.52 6.43 -5.82
N GLU A 89 17.70 5.45 -6.19
CA GLU A 89 16.45 5.65 -6.90
C GLU A 89 15.25 5.73 -5.93
N LEU A 90 15.44 5.35 -4.67
CA LEU A 90 14.38 5.42 -3.66
C LEU A 90 14.07 6.88 -3.33
N VAL A 91 12.80 7.23 -3.40
CA VAL A 91 12.36 8.59 -3.08
C VAL A 91 12.18 8.81 -1.58
N THR A 92 11.96 10.03 -1.16
CA THR A 92 11.79 10.35 0.26
C THR A 92 10.55 9.68 0.84
N PHE A 93 10.58 9.35 2.12
CA PHE A 93 9.47 8.72 2.81
C PHE A 93 8.22 9.63 2.85
N GLU A 94 8.42 10.94 2.95
CA GLU A 94 7.32 11.91 2.87
C GLU A 94 6.67 11.95 1.47
N GLU A 95 7.46 11.81 0.41
CA GLU A 95 6.93 11.70 -0.96
C GLU A 95 6.07 10.44 -1.12
N LEU A 96 6.53 9.30 -0.58
CA LEU A 96 5.73 8.05 -0.57
C LEU A 96 4.43 8.19 0.22
N LYS A 97 4.45 8.86 1.38
CA LYS A 97 3.23 9.16 2.15
C LYS A 97 2.25 10.03 1.35
N SER A 98 2.75 11.01 0.61
CA SER A 98 1.91 11.85 -0.26
C SER A 98 1.24 11.03 -1.36
N TYR A 99 1.97 10.15 -2.03
CA TYR A 99 1.39 9.23 -3.02
C TYR A 99 0.39 8.24 -2.38
N LEU A 100 0.68 7.77 -1.17
CA LEU A 100 -0.25 6.90 -0.45
C LEU A 100 -1.60 7.59 -0.22
N GLN A 101 -1.59 8.86 0.23
CA GLN A 101 -2.80 9.65 0.40
C GLN A 101 -3.53 9.84 -0.93
N GLN A 102 -2.82 10.23 -1.99
CA GLN A 102 -3.41 10.39 -3.32
C GLN A 102 -4.06 9.10 -3.83
N SER A 103 -3.41 7.95 -3.62
CA SER A 103 -3.97 6.65 -4.01
C SER A 103 -5.25 6.32 -3.23
N GLN A 104 -5.29 6.65 -1.94
CA GLN A 104 -6.47 6.45 -1.12
C GLN A 104 -7.63 7.32 -1.57
N ASP A 105 -7.38 8.62 -1.80
CA ASP A 105 -8.41 9.56 -2.27
C ASP A 105 -9.05 9.09 -3.59
N LYS A 106 -8.23 8.60 -4.52
CA LYS A 106 -8.72 8.04 -5.79
C LYS A 106 -9.53 6.76 -5.59
N LEU A 107 -9.03 5.83 -4.77
CA LEU A 107 -9.75 4.58 -4.48
C LEU A 107 -11.09 4.84 -3.81
N GLU A 108 -11.15 5.72 -2.82
CA GLU A 108 -12.39 6.08 -2.13
C GLU A 108 -13.39 6.75 -3.08
N ALA A 109 -12.93 7.73 -3.87
CA ALA A 109 -13.77 8.41 -4.84
C ALA A 109 -14.37 7.43 -5.87
N LYS A 110 -13.56 6.47 -6.34
CA LYS A 110 -14.01 5.46 -7.29
C LYS A 110 -14.97 4.46 -6.66
N LEU A 111 -14.64 3.92 -5.50
CA LEU A 111 -15.45 2.90 -4.82
C LEU A 111 -16.84 3.41 -4.44
N ILE A 112 -17.02 4.70 -4.17
CA ILE A 112 -18.34 5.30 -3.91
C ILE A 112 -19.28 5.15 -5.13
N THR A 113 -18.73 5.20 -6.35
CA THR A 113 -19.50 5.15 -7.58
C THR A 113 -19.88 3.73 -8.01
N ILE A 114 -19.29 2.70 -7.40
CA ILE A 114 -19.47 1.31 -7.79
C ILE A 114 -20.61 0.70 -6.96
N GLU A 115 -21.64 0.23 -7.64
CA GLU A 115 -22.80 -0.44 -7.03
C GLU A 115 -22.57 -1.94 -6.87
N SER A 116 -21.87 -2.55 -7.82
CA SER A 116 -21.54 -3.98 -7.80
C SER A 116 -20.26 -4.26 -8.60
N PHE A 117 -19.56 -5.32 -8.24
CA PHE A 117 -18.43 -5.84 -8.99
C PHE A 117 -18.79 -7.14 -9.71
N ASN A 118 -18.17 -7.40 -10.85
CA ASN A 118 -18.16 -8.74 -11.40
C ASN A 118 -17.24 -9.67 -10.59
N PRO A 119 -17.42 -11.00 -10.65
CA PRO A 119 -16.66 -11.96 -9.84
C PRO A 119 -15.15 -11.91 -10.07
N GLU A 120 -14.69 -11.61 -11.29
CA GLU A 120 -13.27 -11.50 -11.62
C GLU A 120 -12.64 -10.29 -10.92
N THR A 121 -13.29 -9.14 -11.01
CA THR A 121 -12.85 -7.92 -10.32
C THR A 121 -12.82 -8.10 -8.81
N ILE A 122 -13.80 -8.77 -8.21
CA ILE A 122 -13.80 -9.06 -6.76
C ILE A 122 -12.58 -9.91 -6.38
N ASN A 123 -12.26 -10.93 -7.18
CA ASN A 123 -11.11 -11.78 -6.94
C ASN A 123 -9.80 -10.99 -6.98
N ASP A 124 -9.62 -10.13 -7.98
CA ASP A 124 -8.44 -9.27 -8.09
C ASP A 124 -8.32 -8.32 -6.90
N ILE A 125 -9.43 -7.68 -6.50
CA ILE A 125 -9.46 -6.79 -5.34
C ILE A 125 -9.11 -7.55 -4.06
N ALA A 126 -9.62 -8.76 -3.87
CA ALA A 126 -9.28 -9.58 -2.71
C ALA A 126 -7.79 -9.88 -2.64
N ILE A 127 -7.15 -10.16 -3.78
CA ILE A 127 -5.70 -10.37 -3.88
C ILE A 127 -4.94 -9.09 -3.52
N PHE A 128 -5.34 -7.93 -4.03
CA PHE A 128 -4.72 -6.64 -3.69
C PHE A 128 -4.84 -6.35 -2.19
N CYS A 129 -6.01 -6.54 -1.59
CA CYS A 129 -6.22 -6.34 -0.17
C CYS A 129 -5.37 -7.29 0.68
N LEU A 130 -5.26 -8.56 0.29
CA LEU A 130 -4.39 -9.53 0.95
C LEU A 130 -2.92 -9.12 0.88
N HIS A 131 -2.46 -8.66 -0.28
CA HIS A 131 -1.10 -8.18 -0.48
C HIS A 131 -0.78 -6.96 0.39
N GLU A 132 -1.69 -5.99 0.45
CA GLU A 132 -1.55 -4.84 1.35
C GLU A 132 -1.45 -5.27 2.82
N LEU A 133 -2.30 -6.20 3.25
CA LEU A 133 -2.30 -6.69 4.62
C LEU A 133 -0.99 -7.40 4.96
N TYR A 134 -0.47 -8.22 4.04
CA TYR A 134 0.82 -8.89 4.19
C TYR A 134 1.96 -7.89 4.43
N HIS A 135 2.07 -6.87 3.59
CA HIS A 135 3.11 -5.85 3.72
C HIS A 135 2.87 -4.90 4.89
N SER A 136 1.62 -4.64 5.23
CA SER A 136 1.29 -3.88 6.44
C SER A 136 1.77 -4.58 7.71
N GLY A 137 1.71 -5.91 7.75
CA GLY A 137 2.31 -6.71 8.83
C GLY A 137 3.83 -6.55 8.90
N GLN A 138 4.51 -6.50 7.76
CA GLN A 138 5.96 -6.22 7.70
C GLN A 138 6.29 -4.81 8.22
N LEU A 139 5.51 -3.79 7.87
CA LEU A 139 5.68 -2.44 8.41
C LEU A 139 5.54 -2.42 9.93
N GLY A 140 4.56 -3.13 10.47
CA GLY A 140 4.36 -3.26 11.92
C GLY A 140 5.53 -3.96 12.62
N TYR A 141 6.07 -5.01 12.00
CA TYR A 141 7.27 -5.70 12.50
C TYR A 141 8.50 -4.80 12.47
N LEU A 142 8.76 -4.11 11.36
CA LEU A 142 9.88 -3.18 11.22
C LEU A 142 9.80 -2.04 12.23
N ARG A 143 8.61 -1.52 12.50
CA ARG A 143 8.39 -0.54 13.56
C ARG A 143 8.93 -1.03 14.92
N ARG A 144 8.72 -2.31 15.23
CA ARG A 144 9.25 -2.93 16.46
C ARG A 144 10.76 -3.10 16.40
N VAL A 145 11.31 -3.47 15.26
CA VAL A 145 12.78 -3.55 15.05
C VAL A 145 13.46 -2.20 15.28
N LEU A 146 12.81 -1.10 14.91
CA LEU A 146 13.27 0.27 15.15
C LEU A 146 13.11 0.73 16.62
N GLY A 147 12.65 -0.14 17.52
CA GLY A 147 12.48 0.18 18.94
C GLY A 147 11.21 0.97 19.26
N LYS A 148 10.31 1.17 18.30
CA LYS A 148 9.04 1.86 18.53
C LYS A 148 7.96 0.90 19.06
N PRO A 149 7.00 1.40 19.86
CA PRO A 149 5.88 0.56 20.31
C PRO A 149 5.04 0.10 19.12
N GLY A 150 4.40 -1.07 19.25
CA GLY A 150 3.42 -1.54 18.26
C GLY A 150 2.29 -0.52 18.10
N ALA A 151 1.88 -0.29 16.86
CA ALA A 151 0.85 0.70 16.54
C ALA A 151 -0.57 0.17 16.81
N ILE A 152 -0.75 -1.14 16.66
CA ILE A 152 -2.02 -1.85 16.91
C ILE A 152 -1.91 -2.52 18.28
N LYS A 153 -2.92 -2.26 19.15
CA LYS A 153 -3.02 -2.82 20.49
C LYS A 153 -4.17 -3.80 20.57
#